data_89dc42ed44bb4ad226375684178a78ef
#
_entry.id   89dc42ed44bb4ad226375684178a78ef
#
_cell.length_a   1.000
_cell.length_b   1.000
_cell.length_c   1.000
_cell.angle_alpha   90.00
_cell.angle_beta   90.00
_cell.angle_gamma   90.00
#
_symmetry.space_group_name_H-M   'P 1'
#
loop_
_entity.id
_entity.type
_entity.pdbx_description
1 polymer ?
#
loop_
_entity_poly.entity_id
_entity_poly.type
_entity_poly.pdbx_seq_one_letter_code
_entity_poly.pdbx_strand_id
1 'polypeptide(L)'
;MKILSFFIGHDASATILENGRVSFYLSAERITRKKHCDRINAVLKYLHKHGHIKFDLVLVNLYRLDDRKFEEPLRRLFKEEFQIKRIEFDYERHHIFHAYSGFYNSKFNNALCFVLDG
;
A
#
# COMPACT_ATOMS: atom_id res chain seq x y z
N MET A 1 13.77 6.45 -8.04
CA MET A 1 13.23 5.24 -7.41
C MET A 1 11.71 5.35 -7.36
N LYS A 2 11.01 4.31 -7.85
CA LYS A 2 9.54 4.23 -7.87
C LYS A 2 9.07 3.08 -6.97
N ILE A 3 8.27 3.41 -5.97
CA ILE A 3 7.79 2.47 -4.95
C ILE A 3 6.26 2.39 -5.04
N LEU A 4 5.72 1.18 -5.08
CA LEU A 4 4.31 0.92 -4.87
C LEU A 4 4.13 0.41 -3.44
N SER A 5 3.37 1.13 -2.63
CA SER A 5 2.86 0.65 -1.35
C SER A 5 1.42 0.21 -1.52
N PHE A 6 1.13 -1.03 -1.16
CA PHE A 6 -0.20 -1.63 -1.34
C PHE A 6 -0.71 -2.13 0.02
N PHE A 7 -1.83 -1.60 0.46
CA PHE A 7 -2.53 -2.07 1.66
C PHE A 7 -3.62 -3.08 1.27
N ILE A 8 -3.60 -4.24 1.90
CA ILE A 8 -4.59 -5.31 1.72
C ILE A 8 -5.32 -5.51 3.04
N GLY A 9 -6.58 -5.15 3.06
CA GLY A 9 -7.46 -5.21 4.21
C GLY A 9 -8.83 -4.68 3.84
N HIS A 10 -9.59 -4.27 4.85
CA HIS A 10 -10.96 -3.76 4.66
C HIS A 10 -11.07 -2.49 3.80
N ASP A 11 -9.94 -1.78 3.55
CA ASP A 11 -9.87 -0.57 2.71
C ASP A 11 -8.67 -0.68 1.77
N ALA A 12 -8.70 -1.68 0.89
CA ALA A 12 -7.60 -1.93 -0.05
C ALA A 12 -7.23 -0.67 -0.81
N SER A 13 -5.94 -0.33 -0.80
CA SER A 13 -5.45 0.91 -1.41
C SER A 13 -4.03 0.77 -1.94
N ALA A 14 -3.68 1.64 -2.87
CA ALA A 14 -2.36 1.75 -3.44
C ALA A 14 -1.84 3.19 -3.38
N THR A 15 -0.57 3.33 -3.02
CA THR A 15 0.16 4.59 -3.03
C THR A 15 1.42 4.42 -3.86
N ILE A 16 1.69 5.34 -4.77
CA ILE A 16 2.96 5.36 -5.52
C ILE A 16 3.79 6.54 -5.03
N LEU A 17 5.04 6.24 -4.67
CA LEU A 17 6.06 7.23 -4.38
C LEU A 17 7.06 7.25 -5.52
N GLU A 18 7.35 8.44 -6.05
CA GLU A 18 8.39 8.67 -7.03
C GLU A 18 9.37 9.71 -6.49
N ASN A 19 10.63 9.30 -6.35
CA ASN A 19 11.70 10.16 -5.84
C ASN A 19 11.36 10.83 -4.49
N GLY A 20 10.78 10.06 -3.57
CA GLY A 20 10.43 10.52 -2.23
C GLY A 20 9.14 11.35 -2.12
N ARG A 21 8.38 11.48 -3.21
CA ARG A 21 7.10 12.19 -3.21
C ARG A 21 5.95 11.25 -3.58
N VAL A 22 4.81 11.44 -2.94
CA VAL A 22 3.58 10.74 -3.34
C VAL A 22 3.12 11.31 -4.68
N SER A 23 3.17 10.47 -5.72
CA SER A 23 2.71 10.82 -7.07
C SER A 23 1.30 10.32 -7.37
N PHE A 24 0.86 9.30 -6.62
CA PHE A 24 -0.45 8.69 -6.84
C PHE A 24 -0.97 8.03 -5.57
N TYR A 25 -2.29 8.14 -5.35
CA TYR A 25 -3.01 7.41 -4.31
C TYR A 25 -4.40 7.00 -4.80
N LEU A 26 -4.80 5.77 -4.50
CA LEU A 26 -6.12 5.26 -4.84
C LEU A 26 -6.58 4.21 -3.84
N SER A 27 -7.81 4.31 -3.37
CA SER A 27 -8.49 3.26 -2.63
C SER A 27 -9.52 2.53 -3.48
N ALA A 28 -9.75 1.24 -3.19
CA ALA A 28 -10.76 0.43 -3.86
C ALA A 28 -12.17 1.02 -3.70
N GLU A 29 -12.43 1.67 -2.58
CA GLU A 29 -13.69 2.38 -2.31
C GLU A 29 -13.99 3.45 -3.38
N ARG A 30 -12.97 4.20 -3.81
CA ARG A 30 -13.14 5.26 -4.81
C ARG A 30 -13.53 4.72 -6.18
N ILE A 31 -13.05 3.51 -6.51
CA ILE A 31 -13.38 2.86 -7.79
C ILE A 31 -14.75 2.19 -7.70
N THR A 32 -15.00 1.45 -6.62
CA THR A 32 -16.17 0.56 -6.51
C THR A 32 -17.39 1.24 -5.92
N ARG A 33 -17.24 2.43 -5.30
CA ARG A 33 -18.28 3.15 -4.55
C ARG A 33 -18.86 2.36 -3.38
N LYS A 34 -18.08 1.39 -2.85
CA LYS A 34 -18.46 0.58 -1.70
C LYS A 34 -17.48 0.85 -0.56
N LYS A 35 -18.01 1.21 0.61
CA LYS A 35 -17.20 1.38 1.83
C LYS A 35 -16.56 0.05 2.24
N HIS A 36 -15.41 0.12 2.89
CA HIS A 36 -14.66 -1.04 3.38
C HIS A 36 -14.40 -2.09 2.29
N CYS A 37 -14.03 -1.62 1.10
CA CYS A 37 -13.83 -2.48 -0.06
C CYS A 37 -12.43 -3.10 -0.06
N ASP A 38 -12.36 -4.42 -0.02
CA ASP A 38 -11.14 -5.23 -0.05
C ASP A 38 -10.72 -5.69 -1.46
N ARG A 39 -11.40 -5.20 -2.50
CA ARG A 39 -11.20 -5.64 -3.89
C ARG A 39 -9.89 -5.15 -4.47
N ILE A 40 -8.80 -5.86 -4.19
CA ILE A 40 -7.46 -5.56 -4.73
C ILE A 40 -7.45 -5.52 -6.26
N ASN A 41 -8.17 -6.43 -6.92
CA ASN A 41 -8.24 -6.50 -8.38
C ASN A 41 -8.76 -5.21 -9.04
N ALA A 42 -9.63 -4.45 -8.37
CA ALA A 42 -10.11 -3.18 -8.89
C ALA A 42 -8.97 -2.15 -8.93
N VAL A 43 -8.13 -2.13 -7.88
CA VAL A 43 -6.96 -1.24 -7.80
C VAL A 43 -5.90 -1.63 -8.81
N LEU A 44 -5.60 -2.96 -8.94
CA LEU A 44 -4.64 -3.47 -9.91
C LEU A 44 -5.03 -3.07 -11.34
N LYS A 45 -6.27 -3.34 -11.74
CA LYS A 45 -6.78 -2.95 -13.06
C LYS A 45 -6.67 -1.44 -13.32
N TYR A 46 -6.92 -0.63 -12.30
CA TYR A 46 -6.79 0.82 -12.43
C TYR A 46 -5.34 1.23 -12.65
N LEU A 47 -4.40 0.66 -11.89
CA LEU A 47 -2.97 0.93 -12.07
C LEU A 47 -2.51 0.57 -13.48
N HIS A 48 -2.90 -0.60 -14.00
CA HIS A 48 -2.60 -1.02 -15.38
C HIS A 48 -3.15 -0.04 -16.41
N LYS A 49 -4.44 0.31 -16.30
CA LYS A 49 -5.09 1.25 -17.23
C LYS A 49 -4.36 2.59 -17.33
N HIS A 50 -3.68 3.02 -16.25
CA HIS A 50 -2.95 4.29 -16.19
C HIS A 50 -1.43 4.12 -16.38
N GLY A 51 -0.98 2.95 -16.84
CA GLY A 51 0.42 2.70 -17.18
C GLY A 51 1.36 2.53 -15.99
N HIS A 52 0.83 2.33 -14.80
CA HIS A 52 1.64 2.07 -13.60
C HIS A 52 1.98 0.58 -13.49
N ILE A 53 2.98 0.13 -14.25
CA ILE A 53 3.34 -1.29 -14.36
C ILE A 53 4.78 -1.62 -13.96
N LYS A 54 5.63 -0.62 -13.70
CA LYS A 54 7.05 -0.82 -13.36
C LYS A 54 7.36 -0.21 -12.00
N PHE A 55 7.97 -1.00 -11.11
CA PHE A 55 8.34 -0.56 -9.76
C PHE A 55 9.71 -1.08 -9.37
N ASP A 56 10.50 -0.25 -8.68
CA ASP A 56 11.75 -0.68 -8.07
C ASP A 56 11.48 -1.53 -6.82
N LEU A 57 10.45 -1.14 -6.05
CA LEU A 57 10.01 -1.81 -4.84
C LEU A 57 8.49 -1.84 -4.75
N VAL A 58 7.94 -2.99 -4.36
CA VAL A 58 6.55 -3.13 -3.93
C VAL A 58 6.55 -3.48 -2.45
N LEU A 59 5.89 -2.67 -1.63
CA LEU A 59 5.63 -2.92 -0.22
C LEU A 59 4.17 -3.36 -0.08
N VAL A 60 3.95 -4.57 0.39
CA VAL A 60 2.61 -5.09 0.65
C VAL A 60 2.37 -5.12 2.15
N ASN A 61 1.42 -4.32 2.59
CA ASN A 61 0.99 -4.30 3.98
C ASN A 61 -0.26 -5.16 4.14
N LEU A 62 -0.16 -6.16 5.01
CA LEU A 62 -1.23 -7.08 5.38
C LEU A 62 -1.70 -6.75 6.80
N TYR A 63 -3.00 -6.75 7.00
CA TYR A 63 -3.59 -6.27 8.25
C TYR A 63 -3.29 -7.17 9.46
N ARG A 64 -3.14 -8.51 9.25
CA ARG A 64 -2.97 -9.49 10.34
C ARG A 64 -1.81 -10.44 10.07
N LEU A 65 -1.20 -10.94 11.15
CA LEU A 65 -0.18 -12.00 11.07
C LEU A 65 -0.69 -13.29 10.41
N ASP A 66 -1.93 -13.65 10.64
CA ASP A 66 -2.56 -14.82 10.00
C ASP A 66 -2.66 -14.71 8.49
N ASP A 67 -2.48 -13.50 7.96
CA ASP A 67 -2.48 -13.25 6.52
C ASP A 67 -1.17 -13.68 5.84
N ARG A 68 -0.15 -14.11 6.59
CA ARG A 68 1.11 -14.66 6.03
C ARG A 68 0.87 -15.81 5.05
N LYS A 69 -0.16 -16.59 5.25
CA LYS A 69 -0.56 -17.65 4.30
C LYS A 69 -0.87 -17.13 2.88
N PHE A 70 -1.16 -15.84 2.75
CA PHE A 70 -1.43 -15.20 1.46
C PHE A 70 -0.17 -14.62 0.81
N GLU A 71 0.98 -14.62 1.50
CA GLU A 71 2.20 -14.00 0.98
C GLU A 71 2.62 -14.57 -0.39
N GLU A 72 2.74 -15.88 -0.50
CA GLU A 72 3.14 -16.51 -1.77
C GLU A 72 2.13 -16.32 -2.91
N PRO A 73 0.82 -16.52 -2.71
CA PRO A 73 -0.18 -16.18 -3.72
C PRO A 73 -0.12 -14.71 -4.15
N LEU A 74 0.03 -13.78 -3.21
CA LEU A 74 0.13 -12.34 -3.52
C LEU A 74 1.45 -12.01 -4.22
N ARG A 75 2.57 -12.59 -3.78
CA ARG A 75 3.88 -12.43 -4.45
C ARG A 75 3.81 -12.84 -5.91
N ARG A 76 3.16 -13.97 -6.20
CA ARG A 76 2.93 -14.45 -7.56
C ARG A 76 2.06 -13.47 -8.34
N LEU A 77 0.91 -13.09 -7.79
CA LEU A 77 0.00 -12.13 -8.40
C LEU A 77 0.70 -10.81 -8.76
N PHE A 78 1.43 -10.21 -7.81
CA PHE A 78 2.12 -8.95 -8.07
C PHE A 78 3.22 -9.08 -9.13
N LYS A 79 3.94 -10.21 -9.17
CA LYS A 79 4.97 -10.47 -10.20
C LYS A 79 4.36 -10.73 -11.58
N GLU A 80 3.17 -11.28 -11.66
CA GLU A 80 2.42 -11.46 -12.90
C GLU A 80 1.89 -10.13 -13.43
N GLU A 81 1.40 -9.28 -12.52
CA GLU A 81 0.78 -8.01 -12.86
C GLU A 81 1.80 -6.89 -13.14
N PHE A 82 2.98 -6.91 -12.53
CA PHE A 82 3.93 -5.81 -12.56
C PHE A 82 5.37 -6.27 -12.82
N GLN A 83 6.15 -5.39 -13.43
CA GLN A 83 7.60 -5.52 -13.52
C GLN A 83 8.23 -4.99 -12.22
N ILE A 84 8.64 -5.88 -11.34
CA ILE A 84 9.09 -5.57 -10.00
C ILE A 84 10.54 -6.02 -9.81
N LYS A 85 11.40 -5.14 -9.27
CA LYS A 85 12.76 -5.53 -8.87
C LYS A 85 12.77 -6.22 -7.50
N ARG A 86 11.99 -5.70 -6.54
CA ARG A 86 11.93 -6.20 -5.16
C ARG A 86 10.50 -6.09 -4.62
N ILE A 87 10.05 -7.12 -3.88
CA ILE A 87 8.77 -7.12 -3.18
C ILE A 87 8.98 -7.52 -1.73
N GLU A 88 8.41 -6.75 -0.82
CA GLU A 88 8.44 -6.95 0.63
C GLU A 88 7.03 -6.98 1.19
N PHE A 89 6.85 -7.78 2.23
CA PHE A 89 5.61 -7.88 2.98
C PHE A 89 5.82 -7.38 4.40
N ASP A 90 4.86 -6.65 4.90
CA ASP A 90 4.85 -6.15 6.27
C ASP A 90 3.54 -6.51 6.98
N TYR A 91 3.65 -6.79 8.27
CA TYR A 91 2.57 -7.25 9.12
C TYR A 91 2.59 -6.48 10.43
N GLU A 92 1.42 -6.26 11.03
CA GLU A 92 1.26 -5.75 12.40
C GLU A 92 1.86 -4.38 12.75
N ARG A 93 2.40 -3.63 11.79
CA ARG A 93 2.93 -2.29 12.05
C ARG A 93 1.94 -1.17 11.78
N HIS A 94 0.65 -1.46 11.84
CA HIS A 94 -0.41 -0.52 11.51
C HIS A 94 -0.27 0.83 12.25
N HIS A 95 -0.13 0.79 13.58
CA HIS A 95 0.04 1.99 14.39
C HIS A 95 1.35 2.76 14.10
N ILE A 96 2.44 2.03 13.79
CA ILE A 96 3.69 2.67 13.40
C ILE A 96 3.53 3.39 12.07
N PHE A 97 2.79 2.82 11.12
CA PHE A 97 2.52 3.50 9.85
C PHE A 97 1.66 4.74 10.01
N HIS A 98 0.70 4.75 10.93
CA HIS A 98 -0.04 5.96 11.29
C HIS A 98 0.90 7.04 11.86
N ALA A 99 1.78 6.66 12.80
CA ALA A 99 2.76 7.59 13.35
C ALA A 99 3.70 8.15 12.28
N TYR A 100 4.22 7.31 11.39
CA TYR A 100 5.06 7.75 10.27
C TYR A 100 4.30 8.66 9.31
N SER A 101 3.07 8.33 8.97
CA SER A 101 2.24 9.16 8.10
C SER A 101 2.02 10.55 8.70
N GLY A 102 1.71 10.63 9.99
CA GLY A 102 1.57 11.89 10.70
C GLY A 102 2.89 12.68 10.74
N PHE A 103 3.99 12.03 11.14
CA PHE A 103 5.29 12.69 11.29
C PHE A 103 5.86 13.17 9.97
N TYR A 104 5.95 12.32 8.94
CA TYR A 104 6.58 12.68 7.66
C TYR A 104 5.76 13.68 6.82
N ASN A 105 4.46 13.80 7.08
CA ASN A 105 3.65 14.84 6.48
C ASN A 105 3.63 16.14 7.30
N SER A 106 4.20 16.13 8.51
CA SER A 106 4.39 17.33 9.32
C SER A 106 5.63 18.10 8.88
N LYS A 107 5.78 19.32 9.37
CA LYS A 107 6.98 20.14 9.19
C LYS A 107 7.96 20.02 10.36
N PHE A 108 7.71 19.10 11.30
CA PHE A 108 8.53 18.96 12.51
C PHE A 108 9.75 18.07 12.22
N ASN A 109 10.90 18.48 12.77
CA ASN A 109 12.10 17.64 12.78
C ASN A 109 12.10 16.62 13.93
N ASN A 110 11.41 16.96 15.03
CA ASN A 110 11.19 16.09 16.19
C ASN A 110 9.75 16.28 16.67
N ALA A 111 9.07 15.19 16.97
CA ALA A 111 7.70 15.21 17.48
C ALA A 111 7.40 13.97 18.33
N LEU A 112 6.51 14.13 19.29
CA LEU A 112 5.86 13.00 19.95
C LEU A 112 4.58 12.68 19.17
N CYS A 113 4.46 11.43 18.71
CA CYS A 113 3.30 10.97 17.95
C CYS A 113 2.38 10.14 18.84
N PHE A 114 1.13 10.54 18.92
CA PHE A 114 0.07 9.73 19.52
C PHE A 114 -0.75 9.08 18.42
N VAL A 115 -0.92 7.76 18.49
CA VAL A 115 -1.81 7.02 17.59
C VAL A 115 -2.98 6.51 18.42
N LEU A 116 -4.16 7.00 18.08
CA LEU A 116 -5.42 6.59 18.68
C LEU A 116 -6.23 5.92 17.59
N ASP A 117 -6.36 4.61 17.71
CA ASP A 117 -7.09 3.75 16.77
C ASP A 117 -8.14 2.97 17.55
N GLY A 118 -9.38 2.93 17.08
CA GLY A 118 -10.52 2.36 17.77
C GLY A 118 -10.80 0.91 17.48
#